data_e9e7166ea9f78cf5182f67af14d1fb9f
#
_entry.id   e9e7166ea9f78cf5182f67af14d1fb9f
#
_cell.length_a   1.000
_cell.length_b   1.000
_cell.length_c   1.000
_cell.angle_alpha   90.00
_cell.angle_beta   90.00
_cell.angle_gamma   90.00
#
_symmetry.space_group_name_H-M   'P 1'
#
loop_
_entity.id
_entity.type
_entity.pdbx_description
1 polymer ?
#
loop_
_entity_poly.entity_id
_entity_poly.type
_entity_poly.pdbx_seq_one_letter_code
_entity_poly.pdbx_strand_id
1 'polypeptide(L)'
;MQLASRIQQIEPFYVMDVVRAAWEQEAEWRPQGRNMIHLSVGEPDFTAPQPVVEAGMRALREGRTGYTLAPGLPALRQAIAGHYAAKHGVDVASERVFITAGASGALTLACLLLVEPGSEVLMPDPTYPCNKNFVAAAGGSARLLPTSAASRFQPTAQQIDAAWGPATRGVLLASPSNPTGTSIAPDELARIAAVVRKRGGFLMIDEIYLELGFDSAYGRTALALDDSVISINSFSKYFQMTGWRLGWMVVPEELIEPLSRLAGNLFICPSSPAQHAALACFEAGTLGETERRRAEFQRRRDVIVPALRDLGLDVPVLPDGAFYVWADCSRHSADSWAFCFDVMRETGVVLVPGKDFATYQPERWFRLSYANSVDNLREAAGRLGAYLERRNPRLARA
;
A
#
# COMPACT_ATOMS: atom_id res chain seq x y z
N MET A 1 26.73 6.82 23.19
CA MET A 1 26.68 6.21 21.84
C MET A 1 26.13 7.26 20.88
N GLN A 2 26.82 7.51 19.76
CA GLN A 2 26.33 8.46 18.74
C GLN A 2 25.54 7.70 17.68
N LEU A 3 24.30 8.14 17.43
CA LEU A 3 23.44 7.56 16.39
C LEU A 3 23.82 8.12 15.00
N ALA A 4 23.56 7.36 13.95
CA ALA A 4 23.69 7.85 12.58
C ALA A 4 22.69 8.97 12.32
N SER A 5 23.13 10.04 11.64
CA SER A 5 22.31 11.24 11.38
C SER A 5 21.00 10.95 10.65
N ARG A 6 20.95 9.92 9.80
CA ARG A 6 19.76 9.49 9.08
C ARG A 6 18.57 9.12 9.98
N ILE A 7 18.81 8.69 11.23
CA ILE A 7 17.74 8.36 12.19
C ILE A 7 16.89 9.59 12.53
N GLN A 8 17.46 10.80 12.48
CA GLN A 8 16.70 12.04 12.69
C GLN A 8 15.75 12.37 11.54
N GLN A 9 15.94 11.76 10.37
CA GLN A 9 15.10 11.94 9.18
C GLN A 9 13.96 10.91 9.09
N ILE A 10 14.00 9.84 9.91
CA ILE A 10 12.99 8.81 9.95
C ILE A 10 11.92 9.23 10.94
N GLU A 11 10.74 9.57 10.41
CA GLU A 11 9.60 9.99 11.21
C GLU A 11 8.90 8.82 11.89
N PRO A 12 8.25 9.07 13.06
CA PRO A 12 7.37 8.08 13.68
C PRO A 12 6.22 7.69 12.74
N PHE A 13 5.73 6.47 12.88
CA PHE A 13 4.54 6.02 12.19
C PHE A 13 3.33 6.31 13.07
N TYR A 14 2.66 7.44 12.83
CA TYR A 14 1.58 7.97 13.67
C TYR A 14 0.36 7.04 13.78
N VAL A 15 0.12 6.19 12.79
CA VAL A 15 -0.89 5.11 12.88
C VAL A 15 -0.69 4.26 14.14
N MET A 16 0.55 4.06 14.59
CA MET A 16 0.83 3.27 15.80
C MET A 16 0.38 3.98 17.08
N ASP A 17 0.38 5.32 17.10
CA ASP A 17 -0.16 6.08 18.23
C ASP A 17 -1.68 5.94 18.29
N VAL A 18 -2.36 5.98 17.14
CA VAL A 18 -3.81 5.73 17.05
C VAL A 18 -4.15 4.32 17.51
N VAL A 19 -3.39 3.31 17.04
CA VAL A 19 -3.61 1.90 17.42
C VAL A 19 -3.39 1.69 18.91
N ARG A 20 -2.33 2.27 19.49
CA ARG A 20 -2.07 2.19 20.93
C ARG A 20 -3.22 2.82 21.74
N ALA A 21 -3.64 4.04 21.41
CA ALA A 21 -4.76 4.70 22.08
C ALA A 21 -6.07 3.90 21.95
N ALA A 22 -6.30 3.26 20.79
CA ALA A 22 -7.46 2.41 20.59
C ALA A 22 -7.41 1.16 21.47
N TRP A 23 -6.26 0.51 21.63
CA TRP A 23 -6.13 -0.64 22.53
C TRP A 23 -6.32 -0.28 24.00
N GLU A 24 -5.79 0.87 24.44
CA GLU A 24 -6.00 1.38 25.80
C GLU A 24 -7.49 1.58 26.07
N GLN A 25 -8.18 2.24 25.15
CA GLN A 25 -9.63 2.47 25.27
C GLN A 25 -10.44 1.16 25.15
N GLU A 26 -10.06 0.23 24.31
CA GLU A 26 -10.72 -1.08 24.19
C GLU A 26 -10.63 -1.87 25.50
N ALA A 27 -9.49 -1.82 26.19
CA ALA A 27 -9.30 -2.45 27.49
C ALA A 27 -10.25 -1.86 28.55
N GLU A 28 -10.51 -0.55 28.51
CA GLU A 28 -11.48 0.13 29.40
C GLU A 28 -12.94 -0.19 29.03
N TRP A 29 -13.25 -0.36 27.74
CA TRP A 29 -14.62 -0.55 27.25
C TRP A 29 -15.10 -1.98 27.32
N ARG A 30 -14.21 -2.95 27.18
CA ARG A 30 -14.53 -4.39 27.19
C ARG A 30 -15.29 -4.84 28.44
N PRO A 31 -14.93 -4.43 29.68
CA PRO A 31 -15.70 -4.77 30.87
C PRO A 31 -17.10 -4.17 30.89
N GLN A 32 -17.35 -3.10 30.13
CA GLN A 32 -18.63 -2.40 30.01
C GLN A 32 -19.53 -2.99 28.90
N GLY A 33 -19.09 -4.06 28.22
CA GLY A 33 -19.79 -4.65 27.08
C GLY A 33 -19.78 -3.80 25.80
N ARG A 34 -18.87 -2.80 25.73
CA ARG A 34 -18.71 -1.91 24.57
C ARG A 34 -17.56 -2.44 23.70
N ASN A 35 -17.73 -2.35 22.37
CA ASN A 35 -16.72 -2.80 21.39
C ASN A 35 -16.17 -1.62 20.57
N MET A 36 -14.92 -1.76 20.14
CA MET A 36 -14.28 -0.90 19.16
C MET A 36 -14.46 -1.46 17.75
N ILE A 37 -14.52 -0.60 16.74
CA ILE A 37 -14.52 -0.98 15.32
C ILE A 37 -13.27 -0.38 14.69
N HIS A 38 -12.27 -1.24 14.45
CA HIS A 38 -10.99 -0.82 13.89
C HIS A 38 -11.09 -0.67 12.37
N LEU A 39 -11.12 0.57 11.89
CA LEU A 39 -11.06 0.95 10.47
C LEU A 39 -9.73 1.66 10.15
N SER A 40 -8.71 1.46 10.97
CA SER A 40 -7.36 2.03 10.83
C SER A 40 -6.36 1.05 10.20
N VAL A 41 -6.67 -0.25 10.20
CA VAL A 41 -5.71 -1.30 9.88
C VAL A 41 -5.43 -1.37 8.38
N GLY A 42 -4.16 -1.44 8.01
CA GLY A 42 -3.70 -1.61 6.62
C GLY A 42 -3.51 -3.08 6.23
N GLU A 43 -4.35 -3.98 6.72
CA GLU A 43 -4.25 -5.42 6.54
C GLU A 43 -5.63 -6.01 6.15
N PRO A 44 -5.68 -6.97 5.20
CA PRO A 44 -6.90 -7.71 4.94
C PRO A 44 -7.38 -8.44 6.21
N ASP A 45 -8.69 -8.48 6.43
CA ASP A 45 -9.32 -9.25 7.52
C ASP A 45 -9.48 -10.74 7.21
N PHE A 46 -9.00 -11.18 6.07
CA PHE A 46 -8.89 -12.57 5.67
C PHE A 46 -7.49 -13.11 5.97
N THR A 47 -7.39 -14.37 6.37
CA THR A 47 -6.11 -15.09 6.47
C THR A 47 -5.71 -15.71 5.14
N ALA A 48 -4.45 -16.14 5.01
CA ALA A 48 -3.99 -16.84 3.82
C ALA A 48 -4.93 -18.02 3.46
N PRO A 49 -5.21 -18.25 2.17
CA PRO A 49 -6.05 -19.36 1.73
C PRO A 49 -5.54 -20.71 2.24
N GLN A 50 -6.46 -21.63 2.53
CA GLN A 50 -6.12 -22.91 3.13
C GLN A 50 -5.03 -23.70 2.34
N PRO A 51 -5.03 -23.77 1.00
CA PRO A 51 -3.96 -24.44 0.25
C PRO A 51 -2.58 -23.85 0.50
N VAL A 52 -2.48 -22.52 0.71
CA VAL A 52 -1.22 -21.83 1.04
C VAL A 52 -0.72 -22.24 2.41
N VAL A 53 -1.61 -22.31 3.41
CA VAL A 53 -1.28 -22.76 4.78
C VAL A 53 -0.79 -24.20 4.75
N GLU A 54 -1.49 -25.09 4.06
CA GLU A 54 -1.12 -26.51 3.93
C GLU A 54 0.22 -26.69 3.21
N ALA A 55 0.49 -25.91 2.16
CA ALA A 55 1.77 -25.94 1.47
C ALA A 55 2.93 -25.49 2.40
N GLY A 56 2.69 -24.47 3.22
CA GLY A 56 3.66 -24.03 4.22
C GLY A 56 3.94 -25.10 5.30
N MET A 57 2.89 -25.71 5.83
CA MET A 57 3.01 -26.81 6.79
C MET A 57 3.76 -28.02 6.18
N ARG A 58 3.49 -28.35 4.93
CA ARG A 58 4.19 -29.40 4.19
C ARG A 58 5.67 -29.08 4.02
N ALA A 59 6.00 -27.84 3.62
CA ALA A 59 7.38 -27.39 3.48
C ALA A 59 8.18 -27.55 4.78
N LEU A 60 7.58 -27.20 5.91
CA LEU A 60 8.20 -27.38 7.23
C LEU A 60 8.41 -28.87 7.59
N ARG A 61 7.39 -29.72 7.37
CA ARG A 61 7.49 -31.17 7.64
C ARG A 61 8.53 -31.87 6.76
N GLU A 62 8.69 -31.44 5.53
CA GLU A 62 9.65 -31.97 4.57
C GLU A 62 11.08 -31.39 4.74
N GLY A 63 11.28 -30.50 5.71
CA GLY A 63 12.58 -29.88 5.95
C GLY A 63 13.04 -28.90 4.87
N ARG A 64 12.11 -28.33 4.09
CA ARG A 64 12.41 -27.35 3.05
C ARG A 64 12.70 -25.97 3.67
N THR A 65 13.68 -25.92 4.57
CA THR A 65 14.04 -24.75 5.36
C THR A 65 15.45 -24.24 5.09
N GLY A 66 16.18 -24.86 4.16
CA GLY A 66 17.52 -24.43 3.74
C GLY A 66 17.47 -23.14 2.91
N TYR A 67 18.64 -22.53 2.71
CA TYR A 67 18.76 -21.33 1.89
C TYR A 67 18.36 -21.59 0.43
N THR A 68 17.72 -20.61 -0.19
CA THR A 68 17.54 -20.53 -1.64
C THR A 68 18.61 -19.62 -2.27
N LEU A 69 18.58 -19.44 -3.58
CA LEU A 69 19.33 -18.38 -4.25
C LEU A 69 18.80 -17.01 -3.79
N ALA A 70 19.63 -15.99 -3.85
CA ALA A 70 19.27 -14.62 -3.44
C ALA A 70 18.03 -14.06 -4.18
N PRO A 71 17.87 -14.28 -5.50
CA PRO A 71 16.64 -13.91 -6.22
C PRO A 71 15.41 -14.73 -5.83
N GLY A 72 15.55 -15.77 -5.02
CA GLY A 72 14.48 -16.66 -4.59
C GLY A 72 14.35 -17.95 -5.39
N LEU A 73 13.34 -18.74 -5.03
CA LEU A 73 13.08 -20.06 -5.59
C LEU A 73 12.76 -19.97 -7.09
N PRO A 74 13.48 -20.67 -7.99
CA PRO A 74 13.21 -20.60 -9.42
C PRO A 74 11.76 -20.92 -9.78
N ALA A 75 11.17 -21.94 -9.16
CA ALA A 75 9.77 -22.31 -9.39
C ALA A 75 8.78 -21.18 -9.03
N LEU A 76 9.04 -20.42 -7.96
CA LEU A 76 8.18 -19.28 -7.58
C LEU A 76 8.34 -18.12 -8.53
N ARG A 77 9.57 -17.83 -8.99
CA ARG A 77 9.84 -16.77 -9.98
C ARG A 77 9.14 -17.09 -11.31
N GLN A 78 9.17 -18.36 -11.76
CA GLN A 78 8.44 -18.83 -12.94
C GLN A 78 6.92 -18.74 -12.75
N ALA A 79 6.39 -19.09 -11.57
CA ALA A 79 4.96 -18.99 -11.27
C ALA A 79 4.49 -17.52 -11.33
N ILE A 80 5.27 -16.59 -10.79
CA ILE A 80 4.98 -15.14 -10.88
C ILE A 80 5.02 -14.67 -12.33
N ALA A 81 6.04 -15.04 -13.11
CA ALA A 81 6.13 -14.70 -14.53
C ALA A 81 4.92 -15.24 -15.31
N GLY A 82 4.54 -16.49 -15.06
CA GLY A 82 3.32 -17.09 -15.63
C GLY A 82 2.04 -16.36 -15.24
N HIS A 83 1.96 -15.84 -14.02
CA HIS A 83 0.83 -15.02 -13.57
C HIS A 83 0.74 -13.69 -14.34
N TYR A 84 1.86 -12.98 -14.55
CA TYR A 84 1.87 -11.77 -15.39
C TYR A 84 1.41 -12.07 -16.82
N ALA A 85 1.86 -13.17 -17.41
CA ALA A 85 1.44 -13.58 -18.76
C ALA A 85 -0.08 -13.88 -18.80
N ALA A 86 -0.57 -14.67 -17.84
CA ALA A 86 -1.96 -15.13 -17.83
C ALA A 86 -2.95 -14.01 -17.49
N LYS A 87 -2.64 -13.15 -16.52
CA LYS A 87 -3.56 -12.13 -16.03
C LYS A 87 -3.41 -10.78 -16.69
N HIS A 88 -2.19 -10.37 -17.00
CA HIS A 88 -1.89 -9.05 -17.54
C HIS A 88 -1.47 -9.06 -19.02
N GLY A 89 -1.26 -10.23 -19.62
CA GLY A 89 -0.81 -10.36 -21.00
C GLY A 89 0.62 -9.83 -21.21
N VAL A 90 1.45 -9.86 -20.15
CA VAL A 90 2.83 -9.35 -20.18
C VAL A 90 3.80 -10.52 -20.00
N ASP A 91 4.69 -10.70 -20.97
CA ASP A 91 5.76 -11.69 -20.88
C ASP A 91 6.91 -11.12 -20.05
N VAL A 92 7.10 -11.66 -18.85
CA VAL A 92 8.15 -11.27 -17.91
C VAL A 92 9.16 -12.42 -17.83
N ALA A 93 10.41 -12.17 -18.17
CA ALA A 93 11.48 -13.15 -17.96
C ALA A 93 11.63 -13.44 -16.45
N SER A 94 11.62 -14.72 -16.07
CA SER A 94 11.70 -15.11 -14.65
C SER A 94 12.99 -14.63 -13.97
N GLU A 95 14.05 -14.37 -14.74
CA GLU A 95 15.33 -13.81 -14.30
C GLU A 95 15.18 -12.39 -13.74
N ARG A 96 14.23 -11.63 -14.23
CA ARG A 96 13.91 -10.27 -13.78
C ARG A 96 13.11 -10.25 -12.46
N VAL A 97 12.54 -11.38 -12.05
CA VAL A 97 11.73 -11.51 -10.82
C VAL A 97 12.64 -11.78 -9.62
N PHE A 98 12.59 -10.92 -8.62
CA PHE A 98 13.28 -11.09 -7.33
C PHE A 98 12.27 -11.25 -6.20
N ILE A 99 12.34 -12.36 -5.49
CA ILE A 99 11.56 -12.59 -4.28
C ILE A 99 12.20 -11.81 -3.14
N THR A 100 11.38 -11.21 -2.29
CA THR A 100 11.85 -10.30 -1.22
C THR A 100 11.10 -10.54 0.09
N ALA A 101 11.61 -9.97 1.19
CA ALA A 101 10.97 -9.98 2.51
C ALA A 101 9.79 -8.98 2.54
N GLY A 102 8.74 -9.27 1.78
CA GLY A 102 7.62 -8.37 1.51
C GLY A 102 8.01 -7.21 0.58
N ALA A 103 7.04 -6.36 0.22
CA ALA A 103 7.32 -5.13 -0.54
C ALA A 103 8.31 -4.21 0.19
N SER A 104 8.33 -4.23 1.53
CA SER A 104 9.30 -3.45 2.32
C SER A 104 10.74 -3.86 2.01
N GLY A 105 11.02 -5.16 1.87
CA GLY A 105 12.34 -5.65 1.46
C GLY A 105 12.68 -5.25 0.02
N ALA A 106 11.71 -5.26 -0.90
CA ALA A 106 11.88 -4.79 -2.27
C ALA A 106 12.22 -3.28 -2.31
N LEU A 107 11.45 -2.45 -1.61
CA LEU A 107 11.67 -0.99 -1.52
C LEU A 107 13.03 -0.67 -0.88
N THR A 108 13.41 -1.40 0.18
CA THR A 108 14.73 -1.24 0.81
C THR A 108 15.86 -1.55 -0.17
N LEU A 109 15.78 -2.69 -0.87
CA LEU A 109 16.80 -3.08 -1.86
C LEU A 109 16.87 -2.09 -3.02
N ALA A 110 15.72 -1.69 -3.58
CA ALA A 110 15.67 -0.74 -4.68
C ALA A 110 16.23 0.63 -4.29
N CYS A 111 15.89 1.15 -3.09
CA CYS A 111 16.44 2.40 -2.60
C CYS A 111 17.95 2.30 -2.34
N LEU A 112 18.44 1.22 -1.73
CA LEU A 112 19.89 1.03 -1.51
C LEU A 112 20.66 0.87 -2.82
N LEU A 113 20.03 0.37 -3.87
CA LEU A 113 20.65 0.20 -5.18
C LEU A 113 20.73 1.50 -5.98
N LEU A 114 19.71 2.39 -5.86
CA LEU A 114 19.50 3.51 -6.79
C LEU A 114 19.58 4.90 -6.13
N VAL A 115 19.59 4.96 -4.81
CA VAL A 115 19.61 6.22 -4.05
C VAL A 115 20.93 6.35 -3.30
N GLU A 116 21.58 7.50 -3.42
CA GLU A 116 22.82 7.85 -2.73
C GLU A 116 22.67 9.17 -1.96
N PRO A 117 23.56 9.50 -1.03
CA PRO A 117 23.53 10.78 -0.33
C PRO A 117 23.48 11.97 -1.29
N GLY A 118 22.50 12.88 -1.06
CA GLY A 118 22.24 14.02 -1.92
C GLY A 118 21.24 13.76 -3.05
N SER A 119 20.83 12.50 -3.26
CA SER A 119 19.76 12.17 -4.22
C SER A 119 18.39 12.60 -3.72
N GLU A 120 17.52 13.00 -4.64
CA GLU A 120 16.11 13.30 -4.42
C GLU A 120 15.23 12.30 -5.19
N VAL A 121 14.17 11.79 -4.55
CA VAL A 121 13.14 10.95 -5.17
C VAL A 121 11.79 11.67 -5.08
N LEU A 122 11.13 11.85 -6.23
CA LEU A 122 9.80 12.46 -6.29
C LEU A 122 8.73 11.45 -5.88
N MET A 123 7.77 11.88 -5.07
CA MET A 123 6.64 11.07 -4.60
C MET A 123 5.35 11.90 -4.56
N PRO A 124 4.15 11.28 -4.65
CA PRO A 124 2.90 11.99 -4.41
C PRO A 124 2.76 12.44 -2.96
N ASP A 125 1.97 13.48 -2.73
CA ASP A 125 1.39 13.86 -1.44
C ASP A 125 -0.14 13.89 -1.61
N PRO A 126 -0.91 12.98 -0.99
CA PRO A 126 -0.50 12.00 0.03
C PRO A 126 0.22 10.76 -0.52
N THR A 127 0.97 10.07 0.36
CA THR A 127 1.67 8.81 0.05
C THR A 127 1.72 7.87 1.26
N TYR A 128 2.11 6.62 1.04
CA TYR A 128 2.38 5.67 2.12
C TYR A 128 3.57 6.16 2.98
N PRO A 129 3.41 6.29 4.29
CA PRO A 129 4.39 6.99 5.15
C PRO A 129 5.80 6.41 5.07
N CYS A 130 5.93 5.09 4.92
CA CYS A 130 7.24 4.44 4.90
C CYS A 130 8.06 4.74 3.63
N ASN A 131 7.43 5.19 2.53
CA ASN A 131 8.11 5.42 1.26
C ASN A 131 9.26 6.43 1.40
N LYS A 132 9.01 7.57 2.05
CA LYS A 132 10.04 8.58 2.33
C LYS A 132 11.13 8.06 3.25
N ASN A 133 10.78 7.16 4.18
CA ASN A 133 11.71 6.58 5.13
C ASN A 133 12.67 5.57 4.49
N PHE A 134 12.25 4.81 3.46
CA PHE A 134 13.16 3.96 2.68
C PHE A 134 14.22 4.80 1.95
N VAL A 135 13.82 5.91 1.35
CA VAL A 135 14.74 6.85 0.70
C VAL A 135 15.69 7.49 1.70
N ALA A 136 15.19 7.94 2.86
CA ALA A 136 16.02 8.51 3.93
C ALA A 136 17.01 7.48 4.50
N ALA A 137 16.59 6.21 4.67
CA ALA A 137 17.46 5.13 5.12
C ALA A 137 18.62 4.86 4.15
N ALA A 138 18.39 5.05 2.84
CA ALA A 138 19.42 4.97 1.81
C ALA A 138 20.31 6.25 1.71
N GLY A 139 19.98 7.30 2.47
CA GLY A 139 20.75 8.55 2.51
C GLY A 139 20.24 9.64 1.58
N GLY A 140 19.16 9.39 0.82
CA GLY A 140 18.51 10.37 -0.04
C GLY A 140 17.43 11.18 0.67
N SER A 141 16.73 12.00 -0.09
CA SER A 141 15.58 12.79 0.36
C SER A 141 14.35 12.54 -0.52
N ALA A 142 13.17 12.54 0.08
CA ALA A 142 11.90 12.50 -0.65
C ALA A 142 11.39 13.92 -0.88
N ARG A 143 11.02 14.24 -2.13
CA ARG A 143 10.28 15.44 -2.45
C ARG A 143 8.85 15.10 -2.76
N LEU A 144 7.95 15.54 -1.88
CA LEU A 144 6.53 15.28 -2.00
C LEU A 144 5.88 16.31 -2.95
N LEU A 145 5.09 15.81 -3.90
CA LEU A 145 4.38 16.62 -4.89
C LEU A 145 2.90 16.71 -4.47
N PRO A 146 2.40 17.88 -4.06
CA PRO A 146 0.99 18.04 -3.72
C PRO A 146 0.09 17.59 -4.86
N THR A 147 -0.87 16.74 -4.56
CA THR A 147 -1.86 16.25 -5.51
C THR A 147 -3.27 16.59 -5.03
N SER A 148 -4.28 16.41 -5.88
CA SER A 148 -5.66 16.74 -5.56
C SER A 148 -6.64 15.73 -6.16
N ALA A 149 -7.91 15.89 -5.83
CA ALA A 149 -8.98 15.10 -6.42
C ALA A 149 -9.06 15.20 -7.94
N ALA A 150 -8.70 16.36 -8.51
CA ALA A 150 -8.69 16.57 -9.97
C ALA A 150 -7.73 15.63 -10.71
N SER A 151 -6.63 15.25 -10.06
CA SER A 151 -5.66 14.27 -10.58
C SER A 151 -5.78 12.90 -9.88
N ARG A 152 -6.90 12.63 -9.20
CA ARG A 152 -7.15 11.40 -8.44
C ARG A 152 -6.10 11.16 -7.33
N PHE A 153 -5.55 12.23 -6.75
CA PHE A 153 -4.46 12.19 -5.78
C PHE A 153 -3.18 11.48 -6.29
N GLN A 154 -2.96 11.54 -7.61
CA GLN A 154 -1.77 11.03 -8.27
C GLN A 154 -1.04 12.17 -8.98
N PRO A 155 0.29 12.18 -9.07
CA PRO A 155 1.01 13.20 -9.80
C PRO A 155 0.86 12.98 -11.31
N THR A 156 0.90 14.07 -12.06
CA THR A 156 0.91 14.04 -13.52
C THR A 156 2.35 14.06 -14.07
N ALA A 157 2.52 13.61 -15.31
CA ALA A 157 3.79 13.71 -16.01
C ALA A 157 4.31 15.15 -16.07
N GLN A 158 3.41 16.12 -16.25
CA GLN A 158 3.75 17.55 -16.24
C GLN A 158 4.28 18.01 -14.87
N GLN A 159 3.65 17.58 -13.77
CA GLN A 159 4.12 17.90 -12.42
C GLN A 159 5.50 17.30 -12.14
N ILE A 160 5.71 16.05 -12.55
CA ILE A 160 7.00 15.35 -12.40
C ILE A 160 8.08 16.06 -13.22
N ASP A 161 7.82 16.40 -14.48
CA ASP A 161 8.78 17.09 -15.35
C ASP A 161 9.15 18.48 -14.81
N ALA A 162 8.16 19.23 -14.32
CA ALA A 162 8.36 20.55 -13.72
C ALA A 162 9.12 20.51 -12.37
N ALA A 163 8.94 19.43 -11.61
CA ALA A 163 9.62 19.24 -10.32
C ALA A 163 11.04 18.66 -10.47
N TRP A 164 11.40 18.16 -11.64
CA TRP A 164 12.69 17.48 -11.84
C TRP A 164 13.86 18.47 -11.74
N GLY A 165 14.71 18.28 -10.72
CA GLY A 165 15.89 19.11 -10.46
C GLY A 165 17.21 18.34 -10.63
N PRO A 166 18.36 19.00 -10.45
CA PRO A 166 19.69 18.38 -10.58
C PRO A 166 19.94 17.21 -9.60
N ALA A 167 19.30 17.23 -8.43
CA ALA A 167 19.41 16.19 -7.41
C ALA A 167 18.44 15.03 -7.66
N THR A 168 17.40 15.22 -8.48
CA THR A 168 16.38 14.21 -8.73
C THR A 168 16.98 13.03 -9.49
N ARG A 169 16.78 11.81 -8.94
CA ARG A 169 17.25 10.54 -9.51
C ARG A 169 16.12 9.65 -9.98
N GLY A 170 14.91 9.84 -9.46
CA GLY A 170 13.80 8.99 -9.82
C GLY A 170 12.48 9.37 -9.18
N VAL A 171 11.50 8.53 -9.42
CA VAL A 171 10.12 8.69 -8.97
C VAL A 171 9.65 7.39 -8.32
N LEU A 172 8.98 7.48 -7.17
CA LEU A 172 8.31 6.36 -6.52
C LEU A 172 6.81 6.66 -6.40
N LEU A 173 6.00 5.85 -7.07
CA LEU A 173 4.53 5.95 -7.08
C LEU A 173 3.91 4.66 -6.57
N ALA A 174 2.62 4.70 -6.23
CA ALA A 174 1.82 3.52 -5.94
C ALA A 174 0.51 3.55 -6.74
N SER A 175 0.16 2.43 -7.36
CA SER A 175 -1.06 2.32 -8.18
C SER A 175 -1.65 0.90 -8.10
N PRO A 176 -2.78 0.71 -7.40
CA PRO A 176 -3.52 1.64 -6.54
C PRO A 176 -2.74 2.11 -5.30
N SER A 177 -3.04 3.32 -4.82
CA SER A 177 -2.30 3.97 -3.74
C SER A 177 -2.93 3.74 -2.35
N ASN A 178 -2.10 3.69 -1.34
CA ASN A 178 -2.43 3.94 0.05
C ASN A 178 -1.95 5.38 0.38
N PRO A 179 -2.83 6.31 0.80
CA PRO A 179 -4.12 6.09 1.48
C PRO A 179 -5.37 6.19 0.60
N THR A 180 -5.26 6.55 -0.67
CA THR A 180 -6.38 7.07 -1.47
C THR A 180 -7.24 5.98 -2.12
N GLY A 181 -6.70 4.77 -2.30
CA GLY A 181 -7.35 3.70 -3.06
C GLY A 181 -7.47 4.00 -4.56
N THR A 182 -6.73 4.99 -5.06
CA THR A 182 -6.82 5.46 -6.45
C THR A 182 -5.63 5.02 -7.28
N SER A 183 -5.87 4.71 -8.54
CA SER A 183 -4.85 4.32 -9.51
C SER A 183 -4.50 5.44 -10.47
N ILE A 184 -3.33 5.34 -11.09
CA ILE A 184 -2.88 6.19 -12.19
C ILE A 184 -3.50 5.62 -13.47
N ALA A 185 -4.07 6.50 -14.31
CA ALA A 185 -4.57 6.09 -15.62
C ALA A 185 -3.41 5.55 -16.49
N PRO A 186 -3.59 4.45 -17.24
CA PRO A 186 -2.52 3.85 -18.03
C PRO A 186 -1.79 4.83 -18.97
N ASP A 187 -2.55 5.71 -19.64
CA ASP A 187 -1.96 6.72 -20.52
C ASP A 187 -1.14 7.75 -19.76
N GLU A 188 -1.54 8.11 -18.53
CA GLU A 188 -0.75 9.01 -17.68
C GLU A 188 0.51 8.32 -17.18
N LEU A 189 0.40 7.06 -16.77
CA LEU A 189 1.55 6.27 -16.33
C LEU A 189 2.58 6.11 -17.47
N ALA A 190 2.13 5.89 -18.71
CA ALA A 190 3.01 5.85 -19.88
C ALA A 190 3.71 7.21 -20.13
N ARG A 191 2.99 8.34 -19.96
CA ARG A 191 3.60 9.67 -20.04
C ARG A 191 4.62 9.91 -18.93
N ILE A 192 4.33 9.49 -17.70
CA ILE A 192 5.26 9.55 -16.57
C ILE A 192 6.54 8.76 -16.88
N ALA A 193 6.40 7.51 -17.33
CA ALA A 193 7.53 6.66 -17.70
C ALA A 193 8.40 7.33 -18.78
N ALA A 194 7.77 7.91 -19.81
CA ALA A 194 8.49 8.62 -20.86
C ALA A 194 9.28 9.85 -20.35
N VAL A 195 8.69 10.62 -19.43
CA VAL A 195 9.36 11.76 -18.78
C VAL A 195 10.56 11.28 -17.97
N VAL A 196 10.38 10.28 -17.11
CA VAL A 196 11.44 9.75 -16.24
C VAL A 196 12.60 9.20 -17.07
N ARG A 197 12.30 8.41 -18.12
CA ARG A 197 13.32 7.90 -19.05
C ARG A 197 14.07 9.02 -19.78
N LYS A 198 13.37 10.04 -20.26
CA LYS A 198 14.00 11.23 -20.89
C LYS A 198 14.95 11.96 -19.94
N ARG A 199 14.66 11.96 -18.66
CA ARG A 199 15.48 12.56 -17.60
C ARG A 199 16.64 11.66 -17.15
N GLY A 200 16.71 10.39 -17.64
CA GLY A 200 17.73 9.41 -17.24
C GLY A 200 17.54 8.91 -15.80
N GLY A 201 16.32 8.96 -15.27
CA GLY A 201 16.00 8.53 -13.93
C GLY A 201 15.37 7.14 -13.87
N PHE A 202 15.11 6.65 -12.65
CA PHE A 202 14.39 5.41 -12.41
C PHE A 202 12.91 5.68 -12.07
N LEU A 203 12.04 4.75 -12.44
CA LEU A 203 10.63 4.74 -12.05
C LEU A 203 10.32 3.47 -11.26
N MET A 204 9.96 3.63 -9.98
CA MET A 204 9.44 2.57 -9.13
C MET A 204 7.94 2.71 -9.02
N ILE A 205 7.21 1.63 -9.29
CA ILE A 205 5.76 1.56 -9.10
C ILE A 205 5.45 0.46 -8.09
N ASP A 206 4.91 0.86 -6.93
CA ASP A 206 4.35 -0.06 -5.95
C ASP A 206 2.96 -0.51 -6.41
N GLU A 207 2.89 -1.74 -6.89
CA GLU A 207 1.68 -2.40 -7.41
C GLU A 207 1.07 -3.38 -6.40
N ILE A 208 1.38 -3.24 -5.11
CA ILE A 208 0.94 -4.16 -4.05
C ILE A 208 -0.59 -4.35 -4.01
N TYR A 209 -1.36 -3.38 -4.52
CA TYR A 209 -2.82 -3.42 -4.61
C TYR A 209 -3.34 -3.63 -6.02
N LEU A 210 -2.50 -3.86 -7.04
CA LEU A 210 -2.93 -4.00 -8.44
C LEU A 210 -4.02 -5.06 -8.59
N GLU A 211 -3.81 -6.23 -7.99
CA GLU A 211 -4.77 -7.34 -8.02
C GLU A 211 -6.05 -7.09 -7.20
N LEU A 212 -6.06 -6.06 -6.36
CA LEU A 212 -7.25 -5.56 -5.65
C LEU A 212 -7.89 -4.36 -6.37
N GLY A 213 -7.63 -4.21 -7.68
CA GLY A 213 -8.32 -3.26 -8.54
C GLY A 213 -9.77 -3.68 -8.80
N PHE A 214 -10.68 -2.70 -8.88
CA PHE A 214 -12.12 -2.91 -9.10
C PHE A 214 -12.59 -2.37 -10.45
N ASP A 215 -11.79 -1.53 -11.10
CA ASP A 215 -12.08 -0.90 -12.37
C ASP A 215 -11.02 -1.31 -13.42
N SER A 216 -11.48 -1.98 -14.47
CA SER A 216 -10.60 -2.45 -15.54
C SER A 216 -9.90 -1.33 -16.32
N ALA A 217 -10.42 -0.09 -16.25
CA ALA A 217 -9.77 1.07 -16.85
C ALA A 217 -8.40 1.38 -16.20
N TYR A 218 -8.18 0.93 -14.96
CA TYR A 218 -6.95 1.19 -14.19
C TYR A 218 -6.14 -0.08 -13.86
N GLY A 219 -6.66 -1.25 -14.16
CA GLY A 219 -6.07 -2.55 -13.76
C GLY A 219 -4.86 -3.01 -14.59
N ARG A 220 -4.11 -2.09 -15.19
CA ARG A 220 -2.97 -2.43 -16.03
C ARG A 220 -1.65 -2.26 -15.28
N THR A 221 -0.81 -3.31 -15.27
CA THR A 221 0.54 -3.20 -14.70
C THR A 221 1.41 -2.23 -15.50
N ALA A 222 2.30 -1.53 -14.81
CA ALA A 222 3.28 -0.63 -15.41
C ALA A 222 4.23 -1.36 -16.38
N LEU A 223 4.52 -2.63 -16.13
CA LEU A 223 5.35 -3.48 -17.00
C LEU A 223 4.74 -3.69 -18.39
N ALA A 224 3.41 -3.53 -18.55
CA ALA A 224 2.76 -3.57 -19.87
C ALA A 224 2.95 -2.28 -20.68
N LEU A 225 3.45 -1.22 -20.05
CA LEU A 225 3.60 0.12 -20.64
C LEU A 225 5.07 0.47 -20.89
N ASP A 226 5.95 0.03 -20.01
CA ASP A 226 7.39 0.28 -20.09
C ASP A 226 8.15 -0.80 -19.30
N ASP A 227 9.03 -1.52 -19.94
CA ASP A 227 9.81 -2.61 -19.33
C ASP A 227 11.03 -2.13 -18.51
N SER A 228 11.35 -0.84 -18.59
CA SER A 228 12.37 -0.19 -17.76
C SER A 228 11.87 0.19 -16.34
N VAL A 229 10.58 -0.02 -16.06
CA VAL A 229 9.99 0.24 -14.76
C VAL A 229 10.40 -0.85 -13.75
N ILE A 230 10.63 -0.44 -12.51
CA ILE A 230 10.75 -1.35 -11.38
C ILE A 230 9.35 -1.51 -10.76
N SER A 231 8.72 -2.66 -11.01
CA SER A 231 7.44 -3.02 -10.39
C SER A 231 7.68 -3.71 -9.05
N ILE A 232 7.01 -3.25 -8.01
CA ILE A 232 7.10 -3.80 -6.64
C ILE A 232 5.74 -4.37 -6.27
N ASN A 233 5.71 -5.59 -5.76
CA ASN A 233 4.47 -6.27 -5.40
C ASN A 233 4.65 -7.12 -4.13
N SER A 234 3.56 -7.71 -3.62
CA SER A 234 3.59 -8.47 -2.37
C SER A 234 2.51 -9.54 -2.31
N PHE A 235 2.82 -10.62 -1.61
CA PHE A 235 1.82 -11.62 -1.22
C PHE A 235 0.92 -11.14 -0.06
N SER A 236 1.21 -9.99 0.56
CA SER A 236 0.52 -9.51 1.76
C SER A 236 -0.93 -9.13 1.53
N LYS A 237 -1.31 -8.61 0.35
CA LYS A 237 -2.64 -7.99 0.18
C LYS A 237 -3.61 -8.89 -0.57
N TYR A 238 -3.44 -9.07 -1.87
CA TYR A 238 -4.32 -9.94 -2.66
C TYR A 238 -4.28 -11.40 -2.21
N PHE A 239 -3.09 -11.92 -1.86
CA PHE A 239 -2.91 -13.30 -1.39
C PHE A 239 -3.03 -13.48 0.13
N GLN A 240 -3.30 -12.39 0.89
CA GLN A 240 -3.51 -12.37 2.36
C GLN A 240 -2.41 -13.05 3.19
N MET A 241 -1.18 -13.03 2.70
CA MET A 241 0.00 -13.57 3.39
C MET A 241 0.76 -12.48 4.17
N THR A 242 0.09 -11.62 4.94
CA THR A 242 0.69 -10.45 5.59
C THR A 242 1.86 -10.80 6.51
N GLY A 243 1.66 -11.69 7.46
CA GLY A 243 2.65 -12.13 8.44
C GLY A 243 3.74 -13.05 7.88
N TRP A 244 3.59 -13.59 6.67
CA TRP A 244 4.58 -14.45 6.01
C TRP A 244 5.80 -13.67 5.50
N ARG A 245 5.68 -12.35 5.41
CA ARG A 245 6.75 -11.45 4.98
C ARG A 245 7.34 -11.84 3.62
N LEU A 246 6.50 -11.98 2.62
CA LEU A 246 6.91 -12.34 1.26
C LEU A 246 6.36 -11.33 0.24
N GLY A 247 7.20 -10.97 -0.73
CA GLY A 247 6.87 -10.11 -1.86
C GLY A 247 7.82 -10.37 -3.02
N TRP A 248 7.71 -9.58 -4.05
CA TRP A 248 8.62 -9.61 -5.18
C TRP A 248 8.76 -8.24 -5.83
N MET A 249 9.78 -8.08 -6.62
CA MET A 249 9.92 -7.01 -7.59
C MET A 249 10.31 -7.58 -8.94
N VAL A 250 9.91 -6.88 -10.00
CA VAL A 250 10.38 -7.11 -11.37
C VAL A 250 11.24 -5.93 -11.76
N VAL A 251 12.46 -6.21 -12.20
CA VAL A 251 13.46 -5.17 -12.51
C VAL A 251 13.91 -5.22 -13.97
N PRO A 252 14.41 -4.12 -14.53
CA PRO A 252 15.12 -4.12 -15.81
C PRO A 252 16.34 -5.06 -15.80
N GLU A 253 16.74 -5.56 -16.97
CA GLU A 253 17.83 -6.56 -17.11
C GLU A 253 19.16 -6.06 -16.52
N GLU A 254 19.50 -4.79 -16.73
CA GLU A 254 20.73 -4.18 -16.23
C GLU A 254 20.83 -4.15 -14.69
N LEU A 255 19.71 -4.30 -13.98
CA LEU A 255 19.68 -4.33 -12.52
C LEU A 255 19.77 -5.74 -11.93
N ILE A 256 19.68 -6.80 -12.74
CA ILE A 256 19.66 -8.21 -12.26
C ILE A 256 20.94 -8.54 -11.49
N GLU A 257 22.12 -8.31 -12.09
CA GLU A 257 23.39 -8.65 -11.45
C GLU A 257 23.65 -7.79 -10.20
N PRO A 258 23.61 -6.44 -10.25
CA PRO A 258 23.88 -5.63 -9.07
C PRO A 258 22.86 -5.88 -7.96
N LEU A 259 21.60 -6.11 -8.27
CA LEU A 259 20.57 -6.44 -7.28
C LEU A 259 20.80 -7.82 -6.65
N SER A 260 21.17 -8.82 -7.44
CA SER A 260 21.48 -10.17 -6.95
C SER A 260 22.63 -10.15 -5.95
N ARG A 261 23.69 -9.39 -6.26
CA ARG A 261 24.84 -9.17 -5.37
C ARG A 261 24.42 -8.45 -4.08
N LEU A 262 23.62 -7.38 -4.18
CA LEU A 262 23.15 -6.63 -3.03
C LEU A 262 22.26 -7.49 -2.13
N ALA A 263 21.25 -8.17 -2.69
CA ALA A 263 20.33 -9.03 -1.98
C ALA A 263 21.04 -10.20 -1.28
N GLY A 264 22.00 -10.84 -1.98
CA GLY A 264 22.79 -11.93 -1.41
C GLY A 264 23.63 -11.52 -0.20
N ASN A 265 24.17 -10.30 -0.21
CA ASN A 265 24.99 -9.80 0.91
C ASN A 265 24.16 -9.28 2.08
N LEU A 266 22.96 -8.75 1.84
CA LEU A 266 22.13 -8.16 2.88
C LEU A 266 21.15 -9.15 3.54
N PHE A 267 20.61 -10.08 2.75
CA PHE A 267 19.53 -10.97 3.18
C PHE A 267 19.81 -12.46 2.98
N ILE A 268 20.86 -12.82 2.22
CA ILE A 268 21.17 -14.19 1.76
C ILE A 268 20.03 -14.71 0.86
N CYS A 269 18.84 -14.90 1.40
CA CYS A 269 17.62 -15.26 0.66
C CYS A 269 16.37 -14.87 1.46
N PRO A 270 15.19 -14.79 0.81
CA PRO A 270 13.90 -14.69 1.51
C PRO A 270 13.55 -15.98 2.26
N SER A 271 12.53 -15.93 3.15
CA SER A 271 12.03 -17.09 3.89
C SER A 271 11.69 -18.27 2.98
N SER A 272 12.45 -19.35 3.06
CA SER A 272 12.24 -20.55 2.22
C SER A 272 10.87 -21.20 2.45
N PRO A 273 10.37 -21.41 3.69
CA PRO A 273 9.03 -21.94 3.91
C PRO A 273 7.94 -21.07 3.30
N ALA A 274 8.07 -19.73 3.40
CA ALA A 274 7.10 -18.81 2.81
C ALA A 274 7.09 -18.88 1.27
N GLN A 275 8.25 -19.05 0.64
CA GLN A 275 8.35 -19.22 -0.80
C GLN A 275 7.69 -20.53 -1.28
N HIS A 276 7.88 -21.63 -0.55
CA HIS A 276 7.20 -22.90 -0.86
C HIS A 276 5.69 -22.79 -0.68
N ALA A 277 5.22 -22.11 0.36
CA ALA A 277 3.80 -21.87 0.59
C ALA A 277 3.18 -21.03 -0.55
N ALA A 278 3.90 -20.00 -1.01
CA ALA A 278 3.42 -19.06 -2.03
C ALA A 278 3.21 -19.68 -3.40
N LEU A 279 3.81 -20.83 -3.71
CA LEU A 279 3.52 -21.59 -4.93
C LEU A 279 2.03 -21.93 -5.04
N ALA A 280 1.37 -22.25 -3.93
CA ALA A 280 -0.05 -22.55 -3.89
C ALA A 280 -0.95 -21.32 -4.16
N CYS A 281 -0.41 -20.10 -4.10
CA CYS A 281 -1.14 -18.88 -4.47
C CYS A 281 -1.60 -18.88 -5.93
N PHE A 282 -0.85 -19.52 -6.81
CA PHE A 282 -1.09 -19.54 -8.25
C PHE A 282 -1.92 -20.76 -8.72
N GLU A 283 -2.35 -21.60 -7.81
CA GLU A 283 -3.29 -22.67 -8.11
C GLU A 283 -4.68 -22.11 -8.43
N ALA A 284 -5.38 -22.70 -9.40
CA ALA A 284 -6.68 -22.18 -9.89
C ALA A 284 -7.72 -22.03 -8.76
N GLY A 285 -7.76 -22.96 -7.80
CA GLY A 285 -8.67 -22.91 -6.65
C GLY A 285 -8.37 -21.73 -5.72
N THR A 286 -7.09 -21.48 -5.45
CA THR A 286 -6.63 -20.35 -4.62
C THR A 286 -6.90 -19.00 -5.31
N LEU A 287 -6.61 -18.89 -6.61
CA LEU A 287 -6.93 -17.69 -7.39
C LEU A 287 -8.44 -17.42 -7.41
N GLY A 288 -9.27 -18.46 -7.54
CA GLY A 288 -10.73 -18.33 -7.45
C GLY A 288 -11.19 -17.82 -6.09
N GLU A 289 -10.53 -18.21 -5.00
CA GLU A 289 -10.84 -17.72 -3.65
C GLU A 289 -10.41 -16.25 -3.49
N THR A 290 -9.21 -15.88 -3.91
CA THR A 290 -8.73 -14.49 -3.81
C THR A 290 -9.59 -13.54 -4.65
N GLU A 291 -10.09 -13.96 -5.83
CA GLU A 291 -11.04 -13.17 -6.63
C GLU A 291 -12.40 -12.98 -5.93
N ARG A 292 -12.93 -13.98 -5.25
CA ARG A 292 -14.15 -13.80 -4.42
C ARG A 292 -13.91 -12.79 -3.30
N ARG A 293 -12.75 -12.83 -2.65
CA ARG A 293 -12.39 -11.87 -1.58
C ARG A 293 -12.16 -10.46 -2.13
N ARG A 294 -11.58 -10.33 -3.34
CA ARG A 294 -11.49 -9.04 -4.04
C ARG A 294 -12.89 -8.45 -4.31
N ALA A 295 -13.80 -9.27 -4.81
CA ALA A 295 -15.19 -8.83 -5.03
C ALA A 295 -15.88 -8.42 -3.72
N GLU A 296 -15.59 -9.09 -2.61
CA GLU A 296 -16.08 -8.69 -1.28
C GLU A 296 -15.54 -7.31 -0.88
N PHE A 297 -14.25 -6.99 -1.08
CA PHE A 297 -13.73 -5.65 -0.84
C PHE A 297 -14.44 -4.58 -1.70
N GLN A 298 -14.72 -4.87 -2.96
CA GLN A 298 -15.51 -3.98 -3.80
C GLN A 298 -16.90 -3.72 -3.20
N ARG A 299 -17.61 -4.78 -2.78
CA ARG A 299 -18.93 -4.68 -2.13
C ARG A 299 -18.85 -3.81 -0.84
N ARG A 300 -17.82 -3.96 -0.04
CA ARG A 300 -17.61 -3.17 1.18
C ARG A 300 -17.38 -1.69 0.88
N ARG A 301 -16.59 -1.38 -0.15
CA ARG A 301 -16.43 -0.02 -0.67
C ARG A 301 -17.79 0.59 -1.04
N ASP A 302 -18.58 -0.16 -1.77
CA ASP A 302 -19.90 0.30 -2.29
C ASP A 302 -20.94 0.47 -1.17
N VAL A 303 -20.69 -0.06 0.03
CA VAL A 303 -21.47 0.20 1.23
C VAL A 303 -20.96 1.43 1.97
N ILE A 304 -19.66 1.51 2.24
CA ILE A 304 -19.15 2.55 3.15
C ILE A 304 -19.01 3.93 2.48
N VAL A 305 -18.63 3.99 1.21
CA VAL A 305 -18.42 5.29 0.54
C VAL A 305 -19.69 6.12 0.44
N PRO A 306 -20.86 5.59 -0.01
CA PRO A 306 -22.11 6.34 0.03
C PRO A 306 -22.47 6.78 1.44
N ALA A 307 -22.34 5.90 2.44
CA ALA A 307 -22.66 6.22 3.83
C ALA A 307 -21.82 7.40 4.37
N LEU A 308 -20.51 7.46 4.05
CA LEU A 308 -19.66 8.59 4.43
C LEU A 308 -20.14 9.90 3.76
N ARG A 309 -20.46 9.85 2.47
CA ARG A 309 -20.95 11.00 1.72
C ARG A 309 -22.28 11.54 2.27
N ASP A 310 -23.19 10.67 2.63
CA ASP A 310 -24.49 11.02 3.24
C ASP A 310 -24.28 11.71 4.62
N LEU A 311 -23.19 11.40 5.33
CA LEU A 311 -22.80 12.06 6.56
C LEU A 311 -22.05 13.39 6.33
N GLY A 312 -21.87 13.82 5.08
CA GLY A 312 -21.10 15.03 4.75
C GLY A 312 -19.59 14.90 4.94
N LEU A 313 -19.10 13.68 5.06
CA LEU A 313 -17.68 13.36 4.96
C LEU A 313 -17.37 13.13 3.49
N ASP A 314 -16.75 14.14 2.84
CA ASP A 314 -16.58 14.11 1.39
C ASP A 314 -15.53 13.06 0.95
N VAL A 315 -15.91 12.23 -0.01
CA VAL A 315 -15.02 11.29 -0.71
C VAL A 315 -15.00 11.71 -2.17
N PRO A 316 -14.10 12.66 -2.54
CA PRO A 316 -14.16 13.31 -3.86
C PRO A 316 -13.78 12.38 -5.00
N VAL A 317 -13.01 11.34 -4.72
CA VAL A 317 -12.63 10.31 -5.70
C VAL A 317 -13.05 8.94 -5.18
N LEU A 318 -13.88 8.23 -5.93
CA LEU A 318 -14.22 6.86 -5.61
C LEU A 318 -12.96 5.98 -5.74
N PRO A 319 -12.58 5.23 -4.69
CA PRO A 319 -11.46 4.29 -4.78
C PRO A 319 -11.73 3.23 -5.85
N ASP A 320 -10.76 3.00 -6.72
CA ASP A 320 -10.82 1.97 -7.77
C ASP A 320 -10.00 0.72 -7.42
N GLY A 321 -9.36 0.71 -6.24
CA GLY A 321 -8.61 -0.44 -5.76
C GLY A 321 -8.26 -0.33 -4.28
N ALA A 322 -7.44 -1.26 -3.81
CA ALA A 322 -7.06 -1.43 -2.40
C ALA A 322 -8.28 -1.66 -1.49
N PHE A 323 -8.22 -1.20 -0.25
CA PHE A 323 -9.32 -1.25 0.72
C PHE A 323 -9.34 0.01 1.62
N TYR A 324 -9.06 1.18 1.02
CA TYR A 324 -9.01 2.47 1.71
C TYR A 324 -9.95 3.49 1.10
N VAL A 325 -10.42 4.38 1.96
CA VAL A 325 -11.10 5.62 1.59
C VAL A 325 -10.28 6.79 2.14
N TRP A 326 -10.03 7.78 1.31
CA TRP A 326 -9.45 9.06 1.68
C TRP A 326 -10.56 10.09 1.69
N ALA A 327 -10.96 10.52 2.90
CA ALA A 327 -12.13 11.36 3.10
C ALA A 327 -11.76 12.69 3.76
N ASP A 328 -12.49 13.74 3.39
CA ASP A 328 -12.37 15.10 3.91
C ASP A 328 -13.34 15.30 5.08
N CYS A 329 -12.82 15.67 6.24
CA CYS A 329 -13.61 15.99 7.43
C CYS A 329 -13.76 17.50 7.67
N SER A 330 -13.26 18.37 6.79
CA SER A 330 -13.20 19.84 7.00
C SER A 330 -14.57 20.49 7.20
N ARG A 331 -15.63 19.84 6.75
CA ARG A 331 -17.02 20.26 7.02
C ARG A 331 -17.41 20.15 8.50
N HIS A 332 -16.74 19.25 9.24
CA HIS A 332 -17.06 18.93 10.63
C HIS A 332 -15.97 19.32 11.62
N SER A 333 -14.72 19.42 11.17
CA SER A 333 -13.56 19.76 12.01
C SER A 333 -12.48 20.46 11.17
N ALA A 334 -11.81 21.42 11.76
CA ALA A 334 -10.63 22.06 11.19
C ALA A 334 -9.34 21.25 11.42
N ASP A 335 -9.40 20.14 12.14
CA ASP A 335 -8.26 19.30 12.50
C ASP A 335 -8.65 17.82 12.48
N SER A 336 -8.14 17.09 11.48
CA SER A 336 -8.39 15.65 11.31
C SER A 336 -7.81 14.81 12.46
N TRP A 337 -6.73 15.28 13.09
CA TRP A 337 -6.15 14.59 14.25
C TRP A 337 -7.12 14.61 15.43
N ALA A 338 -7.56 15.80 15.81
CA ALA A 338 -8.57 15.95 16.87
C ALA A 338 -9.86 15.18 16.52
N PHE A 339 -10.32 15.29 15.26
CA PHE A 339 -11.52 14.60 14.77
C PHE A 339 -11.42 13.07 14.94
N CYS A 340 -10.34 12.44 14.49
CA CYS A 340 -10.17 10.99 14.60
C CYS A 340 -10.11 10.51 16.05
N PHE A 341 -9.45 11.25 16.93
CA PHE A 341 -9.37 10.89 18.36
C PHE A 341 -10.69 11.11 19.09
N ASP A 342 -11.43 12.17 18.77
CA ASP A 342 -12.75 12.42 19.35
C ASP A 342 -13.77 11.35 18.90
N VAL A 343 -13.79 11.03 17.59
CA VAL A 343 -14.60 9.93 17.05
C VAL A 343 -14.27 8.63 17.77
N MET A 344 -12.99 8.30 17.92
CA MET A 344 -12.56 7.09 18.63
C MET A 344 -13.09 7.07 20.06
N ARG A 345 -12.88 8.14 20.83
CA ARG A 345 -13.27 8.22 22.26
C ARG A 345 -14.79 8.13 22.46
N GLU A 346 -15.57 8.79 21.59
CA GLU A 346 -17.03 8.86 21.79
C GLU A 346 -17.77 7.67 21.18
N THR A 347 -17.26 7.12 20.07
CA THR A 347 -17.99 6.13 19.26
C THR A 347 -17.33 4.75 19.22
N GLY A 348 -16.05 4.65 19.53
CA GLY A 348 -15.26 3.44 19.34
C GLY A 348 -14.91 3.13 17.89
N VAL A 349 -15.14 4.06 16.95
CA VAL A 349 -14.70 3.90 15.56
C VAL A 349 -13.29 4.46 15.41
N VAL A 350 -12.35 3.62 14.95
CA VAL A 350 -10.93 3.98 14.84
C VAL A 350 -10.60 4.35 13.40
N LEU A 351 -10.25 5.60 13.17
CA LEU A 351 -9.85 6.18 11.89
C LEU A 351 -8.38 6.63 11.95
N VAL A 352 -7.74 6.90 10.82
CA VAL A 352 -6.35 7.38 10.78
C VAL A 352 -6.31 8.81 10.24
N PRO A 353 -5.76 9.78 10.99
CA PRO A 353 -5.67 11.17 10.56
C PRO A 353 -4.73 11.35 9.38
N GLY A 354 -4.96 12.39 8.60
CA GLY A 354 -4.21 12.70 7.37
C GLY A 354 -2.72 12.96 7.58
N LYS A 355 -2.35 13.43 8.77
CA LYS A 355 -0.96 13.73 9.15
C LYS A 355 0.00 12.56 8.93
N ASP A 356 -0.49 11.32 8.96
CA ASP A 356 0.33 10.14 8.73
C ASP A 356 0.74 10.00 7.25
N PHE A 357 -0.07 10.51 6.33
CA PHE A 357 0.06 10.29 4.88
C PHE A 357 0.41 11.53 4.09
N ALA A 358 0.08 12.72 4.59
CA ALA A 358 0.17 13.97 3.86
C ALA A 358 0.90 15.05 4.64
N THR A 359 1.60 15.92 3.89
CA THR A 359 2.15 17.19 4.38
C THR A 359 1.35 18.38 3.84
N TYR A 360 0.66 18.19 2.71
CA TYR A 360 -0.22 19.20 2.12
C TYR A 360 -1.64 19.05 2.63
N GLN A 361 -2.11 20.03 3.41
CA GLN A 361 -3.45 20.07 4.04
C GLN A 361 -3.82 18.81 4.84
N PRO A 362 -2.91 18.23 5.67
CA PRO A 362 -3.16 16.99 6.39
C PRO A 362 -4.32 17.11 7.37
N GLU A 363 -4.61 18.31 7.85
CA GLU A 363 -5.70 18.64 8.81
C GLU A 363 -7.09 18.40 8.23
N ARG A 364 -7.23 18.34 6.90
CA ARG A 364 -8.52 18.12 6.24
C ARG A 364 -8.89 16.65 6.13
N TRP A 365 -7.91 15.75 6.07
CA TRP A 365 -8.09 14.40 5.56
C TRP A 365 -7.99 13.35 6.65
N PHE A 366 -8.69 12.24 6.45
CA PHE A 366 -8.46 11.01 7.19
C PHE A 366 -8.56 9.80 6.27
N ARG A 367 -7.90 8.72 6.67
CA ARG A 367 -8.03 7.42 6.00
C ARG A 367 -8.95 6.51 6.79
N LEU A 368 -9.87 5.84 6.09
CA LEU A 368 -10.65 4.72 6.58
C LEU A 368 -10.28 3.46 5.79
N SER A 369 -10.03 2.35 6.50
CA SER A 369 -9.90 1.02 5.89
C SER A 369 -11.23 0.29 5.95
N TYR A 370 -11.70 -0.25 4.80
CA TYR A 370 -12.89 -1.10 4.77
C TYR A 370 -12.55 -2.61 4.77
N ALA A 371 -11.35 -2.98 5.23
CA ALA A 371 -10.99 -4.35 5.53
C ALA A 371 -11.64 -4.78 6.85
N ASN A 372 -12.98 -4.86 6.84
CA ASN A 372 -13.81 -5.26 7.97
C ASN A 372 -15.17 -5.78 7.45
N SER A 373 -15.96 -6.45 8.28
CA SER A 373 -17.26 -6.96 7.86
C SER A 373 -18.23 -5.83 7.45
N VAL A 374 -19.17 -6.12 6.55
CA VAL A 374 -20.19 -5.15 6.14
C VAL A 374 -21.03 -4.69 7.33
N ASP A 375 -21.30 -5.58 8.28
CA ASP A 375 -22.09 -5.22 9.46
C ASP A 375 -21.35 -4.22 10.35
N ASN A 376 -20.03 -4.45 10.59
CA ASN A 376 -19.20 -3.49 11.29
C ASN A 376 -19.08 -2.14 10.55
N LEU A 377 -19.01 -2.16 9.21
CA LEU A 377 -18.97 -0.94 8.41
C LEU A 377 -20.27 -0.13 8.52
N ARG A 378 -21.43 -0.80 8.49
CA ARG A 378 -22.73 -0.16 8.70
C ARG A 378 -22.89 0.38 10.13
N GLU A 379 -22.46 -0.41 11.11
CA GLU A 379 -22.46 0.02 12.50
C GLU A 379 -21.56 1.24 12.73
N ALA A 380 -20.36 1.23 12.17
CA ALA A 380 -19.44 2.36 12.21
C ALA A 380 -20.06 3.63 11.59
N ALA A 381 -20.68 3.50 10.41
CA ALA A 381 -21.38 4.61 9.77
C ALA A 381 -22.53 5.15 10.64
N GLY A 382 -23.32 4.27 11.27
CA GLY A 382 -24.37 4.68 12.21
C GLY A 382 -23.84 5.41 13.44
N ARG A 383 -22.74 4.90 14.05
CA ARG A 383 -22.08 5.54 15.19
C ARG A 383 -21.50 6.91 14.83
N LEU A 384 -20.89 7.04 13.64
CA LEU A 384 -20.40 8.31 13.09
C LEU A 384 -21.55 9.29 12.89
N GLY A 385 -22.66 8.85 12.28
CA GLY A 385 -23.86 9.68 12.07
C GLY A 385 -24.38 10.25 13.38
N ALA A 386 -24.60 9.41 14.37
CA ALA A 386 -25.08 9.86 15.70
C ALA A 386 -24.10 10.84 16.38
N TYR A 387 -22.79 10.66 16.19
CA TYR A 387 -21.77 11.58 16.70
C TYR A 387 -21.84 12.94 16.01
N LEU A 388 -21.89 12.95 14.67
CA LEU A 388 -21.92 14.18 13.86
C LEU A 388 -23.21 15.00 14.08
N GLU A 389 -24.35 14.33 14.19
CA GLU A 389 -25.65 14.96 14.51
C GLU A 389 -25.62 15.69 15.87
N ARG A 390 -25.03 15.08 16.91
CA ARG A 390 -24.89 15.72 18.21
C ARG A 390 -24.01 16.96 18.17
N ARG A 391 -22.94 16.94 17.38
CA ARG A 391 -21.99 18.07 17.28
C ARG A 391 -22.44 19.18 16.34
N ASN A 392 -23.14 18.85 15.27
CA ASN A 392 -23.57 19.79 14.24
C ASN A 392 -25.03 19.55 13.80
N PRO A 393 -26.03 19.82 14.65
CA PRO A 393 -27.45 19.55 14.34
C PRO A 393 -27.97 20.26 13.08
N ARG A 394 -27.30 21.33 12.63
CA ARG A 394 -27.70 22.11 11.45
C ARG A 394 -27.22 21.46 10.12
N LEU A 395 -26.16 20.66 10.14
CA LEU A 395 -25.63 19.99 8.94
C LEU A 395 -26.35 18.66 8.66
N ALA A 396 -26.96 18.05 9.66
CA ALA A 396 -27.72 16.81 9.53
C ALA A 396 -29.08 16.98 8.84
N ARG A 397 -29.55 18.21 8.59
CA ARG A 397 -30.86 18.53 8.00
C ARG A 397 -30.76 19.17 6.61
N ALA A 398 -29.59 19.26 6.02
CA ALA A 398 -29.32 19.81 4.70
C ALA A 398 -28.88 18.71 3.73
#